data_75fba879003f1614343a86ada7131baf
#
_entry.id   75fba879003f1614343a86ada7131baf
#
_cell.length_a   1.000
_cell.length_b   1.000
_cell.length_c   1.000
_cell.angle_alpha   90.00
_cell.angle_beta   90.00
_cell.angle_gamma   90.00
#
_symmetry.space_group_name_H-M   'P 1'
#
loop_
_entity.id
_entity.type
_entity.pdbx_description
1 polymer ?
#
loop_
_entity_poly.entity_id
_entity_poly.type
_entity_poly.pdbx_seq_one_letter_code
_entity_poly.pdbx_strand_id
1 'polypeptide(L)'
;MKTTNPRSRRIVKWLILLVFLAAALYFYRGSLAEILEGIRALSFAQLIISCLIAIVFFLIEGGIVYYMAHPFESTYHWGKGIRTAYLCEFYRLLTLGSGSGFAAIYYLQKDGVPYAKGTGITMLQFVFKKIAVMILGLMGFLYLLGTPQTSQILCQYQNAMIIGCVVTILIALFMTLITVSEKIKDWLLYAIDWLEHKKPKYKQQMEKGRENLILLNDTGKELMTHKKRFLVLLGLNLMKLIVIYLIPAYILKDISVLNIPQSVMLMAIAYMLAG
;
A
#
# COMPACT_ATOMS: atom_id res chain seq x y z
N MET A 1 14.56 30.90 -18.03
CA MET A 1 14.45 29.44 -17.80
C MET A 1 15.13 28.72 -18.97
N LYS A 2 16.26 28.04 -18.74
CA LYS A 2 16.98 27.30 -19.79
C LYS A 2 16.13 26.09 -20.22
N THR A 3 15.70 26.07 -21.47
CA THR A 3 15.03 24.95 -22.12
C THR A 3 16.00 23.78 -22.23
N THR A 4 15.93 22.84 -21.29
CA THR A 4 16.75 21.63 -21.33
C THR A 4 16.27 20.76 -22.50
N ASN A 5 17.21 20.42 -23.38
CA ASN A 5 17.03 19.60 -24.57
C ASN A 5 16.28 18.29 -24.24
N PRO A 6 15.22 17.90 -24.97
CA PRO A 6 14.43 16.70 -24.70
C PRO A 6 15.24 15.39 -24.71
N ARG A 7 16.36 15.34 -25.45
CA ARG A 7 17.31 14.23 -25.43
C ARG A 7 18.05 14.13 -24.09
N SER A 8 18.47 15.26 -23.52
CA SER A 8 19.13 15.30 -22.20
C SER A 8 18.20 14.80 -21.08
N ARG A 9 16.91 15.14 -21.12
CA ARG A 9 15.92 14.64 -20.15
C ARG A 9 15.71 13.11 -20.22
N ARG A 10 15.77 12.53 -21.42
CA ARG A 10 15.70 11.07 -21.58
C ARG A 10 16.95 10.39 -21.03
N ILE A 11 18.13 10.89 -21.34
CA ILE A 11 19.41 10.34 -20.84
C ILE A 11 19.45 10.40 -19.32
N VAL A 12 19.07 11.54 -18.71
CA VAL A 12 19.01 11.66 -17.24
C VAL A 12 18.01 10.66 -16.61
N LYS A 13 16.84 10.44 -17.22
CA LYS A 13 15.89 9.43 -16.74
C LYS A 13 16.47 8.00 -16.78
N TRP A 14 17.15 7.65 -17.87
CA TRP A 14 17.79 6.35 -18.00
C TRP A 14 18.97 6.18 -17.03
N LEU A 15 19.77 7.22 -16.81
CA LEU A 15 20.84 7.24 -15.82
C LEU A 15 20.29 7.05 -14.40
N ILE A 16 19.24 7.77 -14.04
CA ILE A 16 18.58 7.61 -12.73
C ILE A 16 18.06 6.17 -12.57
N LEU A 17 17.38 5.62 -13.58
CA LEU A 17 16.90 4.24 -13.55
C LEU A 17 18.06 3.25 -13.37
N LEU A 18 19.18 3.46 -14.07
CA LEU A 18 20.35 2.59 -14.02
C LEU A 18 21.05 2.66 -12.66
N VAL A 19 21.13 3.86 -12.06
CA VAL A 19 21.65 4.04 -10.70
C VAL A 19 20.75 3.36 -9.66
N PHE A 20 19.42 3.48 -9.78
CA PHE A 20 18.50 2.78 -8.90
C PHE A 20 18.58 1.27 -9.05
N LEU A 21 18.70 0.77 -10.29
CA LEU A 21 18.87 -0.66 -10.55
C LEU A 21 20.19 -1.17 -9.98
N ALA A 22 21.29 -0.44 -10.17
CA ALA A 22 22.59 -0.79 -9.62
C ALA A 22 22.59 -0.78 -8.09
N ALA A 23 21.94 0.22 -7.47
CA ALA A 23 21.76 0.28 -6.02
C ALA A 23 20.93 -0.91 -5.50
N ALA A 24 19.82 -1.24 -6.16
CA ALA A 24 19.01 -2.40 -5.80
C ALA A 24 19.82 -3.71 -5.90
N LEU A 25 20.53 -3.91 -7.00
CA LEU A 25 21.39 -5.07 -7.18
C LEU A 25 22.52 -5.14 -6.13
N TYR A 26 23.08 -3.99 -5.76
CA TYR A 26 24.09 -3.93 -4.71
C TYR A 26 23.54 -4.29 -3.33
N PHE A 27 22.37 -3.77 -2.97
CA PHE A 27 21.71 -4.09 -1.69
C PHE A 27 21.28 -5.56 -1.60
N TYR A 28 20.79 -6.13 -2.70
CA TYR A 28 20.32 -7.52 -2.73
C TYR A 28 21.41 -8.54 -3.14
N ARG A 29 22.62 -8.11 -3.45
CA ARG A 29 23.68 -9.03 -3.95
C ARG A 29 23.97 -10.22 -3.03
N GLY A 30 23.89 -10.02 -1.70
CA GLY A 30 24.10 -11.10 -0.72
C GLY A 30 22.97 -12.13 -0.72
N SER A 31 21.74 -11.68 -0.96
CA SER A 31 20.55 -12.54 -0.96
C SER A 31 20.19 -13.08 -2.36
N LEU A 32 20.80 -12.57 -3.43
CA LEU A 32 20.45 -12.97 -4.80
C LEU A 32 20.75 -14.45 -5.07
N ALA A 33 21.87 -14.95 -4.56
CA ALA A 33 22.24 -16.36 -4.71
C ALA A 33 21.23 -17.26 -3.98
N GLU A 34 20.90 -16.93 -2.73
CA GLU A 34 19.91 -17.64 -1.92
C GLU A 34 18.50 -17.61 -2.54
N ILE A 35 18.10 -16.44 -3.08
CA ILE A 35 16.82 -16.29 -3.78
C ILE A 35 16.78 -17.16 -5.04
N LEU A 36 17.86 -17.16 -5.84
CA LEU A 36 17.93 -17.98 -7.05
C LEU A 36 17.94 -19.48 -6.72
N GLU A 37 18.62 -19.87 -5.67
CA GLU A 37 18.64 -21.25 -5.19
C GLU A 37 17.26 -21.66 -4.67
N GLY A 38 16.61 -20.80 -3.90
CA GLY A 38 15.21 -20.99 -3.47
C GLY A 38 14.23 -21.12 -4.64
N ILE A 39 14.37 -20.29 -5.68
CA ILE A 39 13.52 -20.38 -6.88
C ILE A 39 13.78 -21.70 -7.64
N ARG A 40 15.03 -22.13 -7.75
CA ARG A 40 15.39 -23.41 -8.40
C ARG A 40 14.88 -24.63 -7.65
N ALA A 41 14.73 -24.54 -6.34
CA ALA A 41 14.19 -25.59 -5.50
C ALA A 41 12.65 -25.75 -5.65
N LEU A 42 11.97 -24.75 -6.21
CA LEU A 42 10.52 -24.82 -6.42
C LEU A 42 10.17 -25.74 -7.59
N SER A 43 9.13 -26.55 -7.41
CA SER A 43 8.56 -27.33 -8.51
C SER A 43 7.88 -26.39 -9.52
N PHE A 44 7.81 -26.82 -10.78
CA PHE A 44 7.14 -26.08 -11.85
C PHE A 44 5.67 -25.79 -11.50
N ALA A 45 4.98 -26.73 -10.84
CA ALA A 45 3.62 -26.55 -10.38
C ALA A 45 3.53 -25.44 -9.32
N GLN A 46 4.47 -25.36 -8.36
CA GLN A 46 4.50 -24.29 -7.35
C GLN A 46 4.71 -22.93 -8.00
N LEU A 47 5.54 -22.82 -9.04
CA LEU A 47 5.73 -21.57 -9.78
C LEU A 47 4.46 -21.14 -10.49
N ILE A 48 3.79 -22.04 -11.22
CA ILE A 48 2.54 -21.72 -11.94
C ILE A 48 1.46 -21.26 -10.96
N ILE A 49 1.25 -22.00 -9.87
CA ILE A 49 0.21 -21.67 -8.88
C ILE A 49 0.53 -20.33 -8.22
N SER A 50 1.78 -20.05 -7.88
CA SER A 50 2.17 -18.75 -7.31
C SER A 50 1.93 -17.60 -8.30
N CYS A 51 2.20 -17.80 -9.59
CA CYS A 51 1.89 -16.82 -10.65
C CYS A 51 0.38 -16.59 -10.77
N LEU A 52 -0.46 -17.64 -10.72
CA LEU A 52 -1.91 -17.52 -10.76
C LEU A 52 -2.43 -16.74 -9.54
N ILE A 53 -1.93 -17.04 -8.34
CA ILE A 53 -2.27 -16.29 -7.12
C ILE A 53 -1.87 -14.83 -7.26
N ALA A 54 -0.69 -14.52 -7.81
CA ALA A 54 -0.24 -13.15 -8.04
C ALA A 54 -1.14 -12.41 -9.06
N ILE A 55 -1.60 -13.08 -10.11
CA ILE A 55 -2.58 -12.51 -11.06
C ILE A 55 -3.87 -12.14 -10.33
N VAL A 56 -4.42 -13.06 -9.52
CA VAL A 56 -5.63 -12.80 -8.73
C VAL A 56 -5.42 -11.61 -7.78
N PHE A 57 -4.27 -11.53 -7.13
CA PHE A 57 -3.90 -10.38 -6.30
C PHE A 57 -3.99 -9.06 -7.08
N PHE A 58 -3.40 -8.98 -8.28
CA PHE A 58 -3.44 -7.76 -9.11
C PHE A 58 -4.84 -7.43 -9.63
N LEU A 59 -5.67 -8.44 -9.91
CA LEU A 59 -7.06 -8.22 -10.29
C LEU A 59 -7.87 -7.58 -9.13
N ILE A 60 -7.67 -8.06 -7.90
CA ILE A 60 -8.33 -7.51 -6.71
C ILE A 60 -7.80 -6.09 -6.42
N GLU A 61 -6.48 -5.89 -6.45
CA GLU A 61 -5.87 -4.58 -6.21
C GLU A 61 -6.33 -3.55 -7.25
N GLY A 62 -6.35 -3.94 -8.54
CA GLY A 62 -6.89 -3.12 -9.60
C GLY A 62 -8.37 -2.79 -9.41
N GLY A 63 -9.15 -3.76 -8.91
CA GLY A 63 -10.55 -3.57 -8.53
C GLY A 63 -10.73 -2.57 -7.39
N ILE A 64 -9.86 -2.60 -6.38
CA ILE A 64 -9.86 -1.61 -5.28
C ILE A 64 -9.60 -0.21 -5.82
N VAL A 65 -8.54 -0.05 -6.64
CA VAL A 65 -8.19 1.25 -7.25
C VAL A 65 -9.34 1.77 -8.12
N TYR A 66 -9.92 0.91 -8.97
CA TYR A 66 -11.10 1.25 -9.77
C TYR A 66 -12.27 1.71 -8.91
N TYR A 67 -12.64 0.94 -7.88
CA TYR A 67 -13.78 1.23 -7.03
C TYR A 67 -13.63 2.54 -6.26
N MET A 68 -12.39 2.92 -5.92
CA MET A 68 -12.09 4.19 -5.27
C MET A 68 -12.02 5.37 -6.25
N ALA A 69 -11.57 5.18 -7.49
CA ALA A 69 -11.35 6.24 -8.47
C ALA A 69 -12.60 6.56 -9.31
N HIS A 70 -13.41 5.55 -9.65
CA HIS A 70 -14.58 5.69 -10.52
C HIS A 70 -15.62 6.75 -10.08
N PRO A 71 -15.89 6.97 -8.79
CA PRO A 71 -16.79 8.04 -8.35
C PRO A 71 -16.32 9.45 -8.71
N PHE A 72 -15.02 9.65 -8.90
CA PHE A 72 -14.41 10.94 -9.18
C PHE A 72 -14.08 11.15 -10.66
N GLU A 73 -14.01 10.05 -11.42
CA GLU A 73 -13.74 10.04 -12.86
C GLU A 73 -14.49 8.87 -13.51
N SER A 74 -15.64 9.17 -14.14
CA SER A 74 -16.52 8.15 -14.72
C SER A 74 -15.88 7.37 -15.88
N THR A 75 -14.87 7.93 -16.54
CA THR A 75 -14.09 7.27 -17.59
C THR A 75 -13.01 6.33 -17.05
N TYR A 76 -12.85 6.29 -15.72
CA TYR A 76 -11.89 5.39 -15.07
C TYR A 76 -12.46 3.98 -15.03
N HIS A 77 -11.87 3.07 -15.80
CA HIS A 77 -12.32 1.67 -15.92
C HIS A 77 -11.35 0.71 -15.22
N TRP A 78 -11.79 -0.52 -14.99
CA TRP A 78 -11.03 -1.54 -14.25
C TRP A 78 -9.62 -1.81 -14.82
N GLY A 79 -9.46 -1.83 -16.15
CA GLY A 79 -8.15 -2.00 -16.79
C GLY A 79 -7.15 -0.89 -16.42
N LYS A 80 -7.60 0.36 -16.24
CA LYS A 80 -6.76 1.45 -15.70
C LYS A 80 -6.35 1.17 -14.25
N GLY A 81 -7.28 0.62 -13.45
CA GLY A 81 -7.02 0.19 -12.07
C GLY A 81 -5.93 -0.87 -11.99
N ILE A 82 -6.03 -1.94 -12.79
CA ILE A 82 -5.02 -3.02 -12.85
C ILE A 82 -3.66 -2.47 -13.27
N ARG A 83 -3.63 -1.62 -14.31
CA ARG A 83 -2.39 -0.97 -14.75
C ARG A 83 -1.75 -0.14 -13.64
N THR A 84 -2.54 0.66 -12.94
CA THR A 84 -2.06 1.49 -11.83
C THR A 84 -1.53 0.62 -10.70
N ALA A 85 -2.24 -0.44 -10.31
CA ALA A 85 -1.81 -1.38 -9.27
C ALA A 85 -0.46 -2.02 -9.61
N TYR A 86 -0.32 -2.52 -10.86
CA TYR A 86 0.91 -3.15 -11.33
C TYR A 86 2.11 -2.18 -11.32
N LEU A 87 1.89 -0.95 -11.80
CA LEU A 87 2.92 0.08 -11.80
C LEU A 87 3.30 0.53 -10.39
N CYS A 88 2.34 0.63 -9.47
CA CYS A 88 2.61 0.93 -8.07
C CYS A 88 3.51 -0.13 -7.42
N GLU A 89 3.26 -1.41 -7.65
CA GLU A 89 4.10 -2.50 -7.15
C GLU A 89 5.49 -2.47 -7.78
N PHE A 90 5.60 -2.22 -9.08
CA PHE A 90 6.88 -2.04 -9.76
C PHE A 90 7.70 -0.91 -9.13
N TYR A 91 7.09 0.28 -8.92
CA TYR A 91 7.78 1.39 -8.27
C TYR A 91 8.08 1.11 -6.80
N ARG A 92 7.24 0.35 -6.10
CA ARG A 92 7.52 -0.08 -4.72
C ARG A 92 8.80 -0.91 -4.64
N LEU A 93 9.00 -1.83 -5.56
CA LEU A 93 10.21 -2.65 -5.63
C LEU A 93 11.44 -1.80 -5.97
N LEU A 94 11.34 -0.90 -6.94
CA LEU A 94 12.45 -0.04 -7.35
C LEU A 94 12.91 0.93 -6.27
N THR A 95 11.99 1.40 -5.41
CA THR A 95 12.26 2.44 -4.41
C THR A 95 12.30 1.91 -2.99
N LEU A 96 12.45 0.59 -2.81
CA LEU A 96 12.46 -0.07 -1.50
C LEU A 96 11.24 0.31 -0.63
N GLY A 97 10.07 0.41 -1.25
CA GLY A 97 8.80 0.64 -0.57
C GLY A 97 8.21 2.04 -0.68
N SER A 98 9.03 3.09 -0.86
CA SER A 98 8.57 4.48 -0.75
C SER A 98 7.87 5.05 -1.98
N GLY A 99 8.09 4.51 -3.18
CA GLY A 99 7.64 5.10 -4.45
C GLY A 99 6.21 4.77 -4.87
N SER A 100 5.56 3.78 -4.27
CA SER A 100 4.23 3.31 -4.70
C SER A 100 3.15 4.38 -4.59
N GLY A 101 3.15 5.17 -3.51
CA GLY A 101 2.18 6.24 -3.31
C GLY A 101 2.30 7.35 -4.36
N PHE A 102 3.52 7.79 -4.66
CA PHE A 102 3.76 8.79 -5.70
C PHE A 102 3.37 8.27 -7.09
N ALA A 103 3.66 7.01 -7.38
CA ALA A 103 3.24 6.36 -8.63
C ALA A 103 1.72 6.30 -8.74
N ALA A 104 1.00 5.93 -7.67
CA ALA A 104 -0.45 5.90 -7.63
C ALA A 104 -1.04 7.27 -7.97
N ILE A 105 -0.60 8.34 -7.29
CA ILE A 105 -1.08 9.70 -7.53
C ILE A 105 -0.81 10.13 -8.98
N TYR A 106 0.41 9.87 -9.49
CA TYR A 106 0.78 10.22 -10.86
C TYR A 106 -0.09 9.52 -11.92
N TYR A 107 -0.32 8.20 -11.77
CA TYR A 107 -1.12 7.46 -12.76
C TYR A 107 -2.60 7.76 -12.64
N LEU A 108 -3.14 7.98 -11.45
CA LEU A 108 -4.50 8.45 -11.25
C LEU A 108 -4.72 9.81 -11.93
N GLN A 109 -3.78 10.75 -11.74
CA GLN A 109 -3.83 12.07 -12.39
C GLN A 109 -3.74 11.96 -13.92
N LYS A 110 -2.86 11.10 -14.44
CA LYS A 110 -2.73 10.86 -15.87
C LYS A 110 -4.01 10.31 -16.51
N ASP A 111 -4.80 9.59 -15.72
CA ASP A 111 -6.06 8.97 -16.15
C ASP A 111 -7.30 9.84 -15.90
N GLY A 112 -7.11 11.13 -15.50
CA GLY A 112 -8.17 12.13 -15.36
C GLY A 112 -8.61 12.41 -13.93
N VAL A 113 -8.15 11.65 -12.93
CA VAL A 113 -8.49 11.92 -11.52
C VAL A 113 -7.71 13.16 -11.04
N PRO A 114 -8.37 14.18 -10.47
CA PRO A 114 -7.68 15.36 -9.95
C PRO A 114 -6.61 14.99 -8.91
N TYR A 115 -5.47 15.69 -8.93
CA TYR A 115 -4.31 15.40 -8.08
C TYR A 115 -4.67 15.23 -6.60
N ALA A 116 -5.46 16.16 -6.04
CA ALA A 116 -5.85 16.12 -4.64
C ALA A 116 -6.74 14.91 -4.32
N LYS A 117 -7.67 14.56 -5.22
CA LYS A 117 -8.51 13.36 -5.08
C LYS A 117 -7.67 12.09 -5.19
N GLY A 118 -6.71 12.05 -6.13
CA GLY A 118 -5.74 10.95 -6.25
C GLY A 118 -4.91 10.76 -4.98
N THR A 119 -4.49 11.85 -4.34
CA THR A 119 -3.80 11.81 -3.04
C THR A 119 -4.71 11.25 -1.95
N GLY A 120 -5.95 11.70 -1.86
CA GLY A 120 -6.94 11.20 -0.91
C GLY A 120 -7.21 9.70 -1.09
N ILE A 121 -7.41 9.25 -2.34
CA ILE A 121 -7.58 7.84 -2.69
C ILE A 121 -6.37 7.02 -2.20
N THR A 122 -5.15 7.48 -2.48
CA THR A 122 -3.91 6.77 -2.12
C THR A 122 -3.74 6.67 -0.60
N MET A 123 -4.02 7.75 0.14
CA MET A 123 -3.99 7.75 1.60
C MET A 123 -5.02 6.78 2.19
N LEU A 124 -6.26 6.82 1.69
CA LEU A 124 -7.30 5.92 2.16
C LEU A 124 -7.03 4.46 1.82
N GLN A 125 -6.47 4.17 0.65
CA GLN A 125 -6.04 2.83 0.29
C GLN A 125 -5.01 2.29 1.30
N PHE A 126 -4.08 3.14 1.74
CA PHE A 126 -3.15 2.79 2.81
C PHE A 126 -3.87 2.52 4.14
N VAL A 127 -4.84 3.36 4.53
CA VAL A 127 -5.65 3.18 5.75
C VAL A 127 -6.40 1.85 5.71
N PHE A 128 -7.14 1.55 4.64
CA PHE A 128 -7.87 0.29 4.49
C PHE A 128 -6.94 -0.93 4.55
N LYS A 129 -5.77 -0.83 3.90
CA LYS A 129 -4.74 -1.88 3.98
C LYS A 129 -4.28 -2.10 5.42
N LYS A 130 -4.00 -1.03 6.19
CA LYS A 130 -3.56 -1.15 7.59
C LYS A 130 -4.64 -1.73 8.50
N ILE A 131 -5.90 -1.31 8.33
CA ILE A 131 -7.03 -1.89 9.06
C ILE A 131 -7.17 -3.39 8.75
N ALA A 132 -7.07 -3.77 7.48
CA ALA A 132 -7.16 -5.17 7.07
C ALA A 132 -6.00 -6.02 7.61
N VAL A 133 -4.77 -5.50 7.59
CA VAL A 133 -3.59 -6.14 8.20
C VAL A 133 -3.81 -6.36 9.70
N MET A 134 -4.30 -5.34 10.41
CA MET A 134 -4.60 -5.43 11.84
C MET A 134 -5.66 -6.50 12.14
N ILE A 135 -6.76 -6.51 11.41
CA ILE A 135 -7.84 -7.49 11.59
C ILE A 135 -7.30 -8.91 11.37
N LEU A 136 -6.61 -9.15 10.24
CA LEU A 136 -6.05 -10.47 9.94
C LEU A 136 -4.95 -10.89 10.93
N GLY A 137 -4.10 -9.93 11.35
CA GLY A 137 -3.06 -10.19 12.33
C GLY A 137 -3.63 -10.59 13.69
N LEU A 138 -4.66 -9.88 14.17
CA LEU A 138 -5.36 -10.22 15.41
C LEU A 138 -6.10 -11.57 15.31
N MET A 139 -6.82 -11.82 14.20
CA MET A 139 -7.45 -13.10 13.94
C MET A 139 -6.43 -14.24 13.92
N GLY A 140 -5.30 -14.01 13.24
CA GLY A 140 -4.19 -14.96 13.19
C GLY A 140 -3.63 -15.27 14.57
N PHE A 141 -3.42 -14.24 15.40
CA PHE A 141 -2.95 -14.41 16.76
C PHE A 141 -3.90 -15.26 17.60
N LEU A 142 -5.18 -14.91 17.60
CA LEU A 142 -6.19 -15.66 18.37
C LEU A 142 -6.28 -17.12 17.89
N TYR A 143 -6.24 -17.34 16.58
CA TYR A 143 -6.30 -18.69 16.00
C TYR A 143 -5.08 -19.54 16.39
N LEU A 144 -3.88 -18.99 16.29
CA LEU A 144 -2.65 -19.72 16.58
C LEU A 144 -2.38 -19.90 18.09
N LEU A 145 -2.93 -19.04 18.95
CA LEU A 145 -2.91 -19.26 20.41
C LEU A 145 -3.68 -20.54 20.81
N GLY A 146 -4.75 -20.86 20.09
CA GLY A 146 -5.49 -22.10 20.28
C GLY A 146 -4.78 -23.36 19.77
N THR A 147 -3.63 -23.23 19.13
CA THR A 147 -2.87 -24.34 18.55
C THR A 147 -1.66 -24.70 19.44
N PRO A 148 -1.61 -25.92 20.03
CA PRO A 148 -0.54 -26.29 20.97
C PRO A 148 0.89 -26.13 20.44
N GLN A 149 1.07 -26.32 19.12
CA GLN A 149 2.37 -26.26 18.45
C GLN A 149 2.94 -24.84 18.35
N THR A 150 2.09 -23.80 18.31
CA THR A 150 2.50 -22.40 18.09
C THR A 150 2.31 -21.52 19.31
N SER A 151 1.49 -21.94 20.29
CA SER A 151 1.14 -21.14 21.46
C SER A 151 2.36 -20.71 22.29
N GLN A 152 3.33 -21.60 22.52
CA GLN A 152 4.54 -21.28 23.28
C GLN A 152 5.39 -20.22 22.60
N ILE A 153 5.57 -20.34 21.28
CA ILE A 153 6.35 -19.37 20.48
C ILE A 153 5.63 -18.02 20.48
N LEU A 154 4.31 -18.00 20.30
CA LEU A 154 3.53 -16.77 20.27
C LEU A 154 3.51 -16.05 21.64
N CYS A 155 3.45 -16.78 22.73
CA CYS A 155 3.56 -16.20 24.06
C CYS A 155 4.91 -15.50 24.29
N GLN A 156 5.99 -16.02 23.72
CA GLN A 156 7.30 -15.38 23.79
C GLN A 156 7.34 -14.03 23.06
N TYR A 157 6.59 -13.86 21.96
CA TYR A 157 6.55 -12.65 21.15
C TYR A 157 5.34 -11.74 21.42
N GLN A 158 4.52 -12.04 22.45
CA GLN A 158 3.28 -11.29 22.73
C GLN A 158 3.51 -9.78 22.88
N ASN A 159 4.60 -9.35 23.55
CA ASN A 159 4.91 -7.94 23.74
C ASN A 159 5.21 -7.23 22.41
N ALA A 160 5.99 -7.88 21.53
CA ALA A 160 6.27 -7.34 20.19
C ALA A 160 4.98 -7.21 19.36
N MET A 161 4.06 -8.16 19.50
CA MET A 161 2.77 -8.12 18.82
C MET A 161 1.88 -6.99 19.33
N ILE A 162 1.81 -6.78 20.64
CA ILE A 162 1.07 -5.66 21.24
C ILE A 162 1.63 -4.33 20.72
N ILE A 163 2.95 -4.17 20.73
CA ILE A 163 3.62 -2.96 20.21
C ILE A 163 3.30 -2.77 18.72
N GLY A 164 3.44 -3.80 17.89
CA GLY A 164 3.11 -3.75 16.46
C GLY A 164 1.64 -3.39 16.21
N CYS A 165 0.72 -3.94 17.00
CA CYS A 165 -0.70 -3.61 16.93
C CYS A 165 -0.95 -2.14 17.29
N VAL A 166 -0.39 -1.66 18.41
CA VAL A 166 -0.53 -0.27 18.86
C VAL A 166 0.02 0.70 17.81
N VAL A 167 1.22 0.44 17.28
CA VAL A 167 1.83 1.28 16.23
C VAL A 167 0.95 1.31 14.98
N THR A 168 0.45 0.16 14.54
CA THR A 168 -0.44 0.07 13.36
C THR A 168 -1.74 0.83 13.58
N ILE A 169 -2.36 0.73 14.77
CA ILE A 169 -3.57 1.49 15.13
C ILE A 169 -3.26 2.99 15.12
N LEU A 170 -2.16 3.44 15.73
CA LEU A 170 -1.79 4.85 15.76
C LEU A 170 -1.58 5.43 14.36
N ILE A 171 -0.87 4.70 13.48
CA ILE A 171 -0.67 5.12 12.09
C ILE A 171 -2.00 5.18 11.33
N ALA A 172 -2.84 4.15 11.44
CA ALA A 172 -4.14 4.11 10.77
C ALA A 172 -5.06 5.24 11.27
N LEU A 173 -5.09 5.48 12.58
CA LEU A 173 -5.86 6.56 13.20
C LEU A 173 -5.37 7.92 12.73
N PHE A 174 -4.06 8.17 12.75
CA PHE A 174 -3.45 9.42 12.30
C PHE A 174 -3.77 9.73 10.83
N MET A 175 -3.60 8.75 9.95
CA MET A 175 -3.94 8.90 8.52
C MET A 175 -5.44 9.14 8.29
N THR A 176 -6.30 8.43 9.03
CA THR A 176 -7.76 8.61 8.96
C THR A 176 -8.15 10.01 9.44
N LEU A 177 -7.59 10.47 10.55
CA LEU A 177 -7.88 11.79 11.11
C LEU A 177 -7.47 12.91 10.14
N ILE A 178 -6.31 12.82 9.50
CA ILE A 178 -5.89 13.80 8.48
C ILE A 178 -6.85 13.81 7.30
N THR A 179 -7.34 12.64 6.88
CA THR A 179 -8.13 12.51 5.65
C THR A 179 -9.60 12.83 5.85
N VAL A 180 -10.17 12.61 7.05
CA VAL A 180 -11.63 12.68 7.28
C VAL A 180 -12.03 13.77 8.27
N SER A 181 -11.14 14.17 9.21
CA SER A 181 -11.50 15.08 10.30
C SER A 181 -11.59 16.54 9.84
N GLU A 182 -12.75 17.17 10.06
CA GLU A 182 -12.92 18.60 9.81
C GLU A 182 -12.04 19.45 10.72
N LYS A 183 -11.91 19.07 11.98
CA LYS A 183 -11.10 19.83 12.94
C LYS A 183 -9.62 19.91 12.52
N ILE A 184 -9.09 18.81 12.01
CA ILE A 184 -7.71 18.79 11.51
C ILE A 184 -7.58 19.56 10.20
N LYS A 185 -8.57 19.44 9.30
CA LYS A 185 -8.64 20.26 8.10
C LYS A 185 -8.61 21.75 8.47
N ASP A 186 -9.47 22.19 9.36
CA ASP A 186 -9.59 23.59 9.77
C ASP A 186 -8.31 24.08 10.46
N TRP A 187 -7.68 23.25 11.29
CA TRP A 187 -6.38 23.55 11.89
C TRP A 187 -5.28 23.70 10.85
N LEU A 188 -5.24 22.82 9.85
CA LEU A 188 -4.27 22.91 8.73
C LEU A 188 -4.54 24.14 7.85
N LEU A 189 -5.81 24.48 7.59
CA LEU A 189 -6.19 25.70 6.89
C LEU A 189 -5.72 26.94 7.64
N TYR A 190 -5.94 26.98 8.97
CA TYR A 190 -5.41 28.05 9.82
C TYR A 190 -3.87 28.16 9.75
N ALA A 191 -3.17 27.04 9.74
CA ALA A 191 -1.71 27.04 9.59
C ALA A 191 -1.25 27.57 8.22
N ILE A 192 -1.99 27.26 7.14
CA ILE A 192 -1.76 27.80 5.80
C ILE A 192 -1.98 29.33 5.81
N ASP A 193 -3.07 29.82 6.41
CA ASP A 193 -3.39 31.23 6.51
C ASP A 193 -2.31 32.01 7.30
N TRP A 194 -1.86 31.43 8.41
CA TRP A 194 -0.75 32.00 9.20
C TRP A 194 0.55 32.09 8.41
N LEU A 195 0.88 31.06 7.59
CA LEU A 195 2.05 31.07 6.71
C LEU A 195 1.90 32.09 5.58
N GLU A 196 0.70 32.25 5.02
CA GLU A 196 0.41 33.23 3.97
C GLU A 196 0.71 34.66 4.44
N HIS A 197 0.28 35.01 5.68
CA HIS A 197 0.59 36.30 6.29
C HIS A 197 2.09 36.53 6.49
N LYS A 198 2.85 35.47 6.82
CA LYS A 198 4.30 35.57 7.03
C LYS A 198 5.11 35.60 5.73
N LYS A 199 4.62 34.96 4.66
CA LYS A 199 5.36 34.80 3.40
C LYS A 199 4.48 35.04 2.17
N PRO A 200 4.09 36.30 1.88
CA PRO A 200 3.17 36.61 0.79
C PRO A 200 3.70 36.23 -0.61
N LYS A 201 5.02 36.02 -0.76
CA LYS A 201 5.64 35.57 -2.01
C LYS A 201 5.11 34.19 -2.47
N TYR A 202 4.59 33.36 -1.55
CA TYR A 202 4.12 32.01 -1.83
C TYR A 202 2.57 31.90 -1.85
N LYS A 203 1.85 33.01 -1.91
CA LYS A 203 0.37 33.07 -1.86
C LYS A 203 -0.29 32.09 -2.84
N GLN A 204 0.13 32.09 -4.11
CA GLN A 204 -0.46 31.21 -5.13
C GLN A 204 -0.23 29.70 -4.83
N GLN A 205 0.90 29.36 -4.19
CA GLN A 205 1.19 27.97 -3.81
C GLN A 205 0.34 27.56 -2.59
N MET A 206 0.11 28.48 -1.67
CA MET A 206 -0.70 28.26 -0.49
C MET A 206 -2.19 28.14 -0.82
N GLU A 207 -2.69 28.92 -1.77
CA GLU A 207 -4.04 28.82 -2.30
C GLU A 207 -4.31 27.44 -2.95
N LYS A 208 -3.37 26.95 -3.78
CA LYS A 208 -3.42 25.58 -4.30
C LYS A 208 -3.36 24.53 -3.19
N GLY A 209 -2.56 24.77 -2.14
CA GLY A 209 -2.48 23.90 -0.98
C GLY A 209 -3.81 23.80 -0.23
N ARG A 210 -4.51 24.93 -0.08
CA ARG A 210 -5.85 25.03 0.52
C ARG A 210 -6.88 24.23 -0.27
N GLU A 211 -6.96 24.46 -1.58
CA GLU A 211 -7.86 23.71 -2.47
C GLU A 211 -7.61 22.21 -2.40
N ASN A 212 -6.35 21.81 -2.46
CA ASN A 212 -5.96 20.39 -2.37
C ASN A 212 -6.34 19.76 -1.03
N LEU A 213 -6.21 20.50 0.08
CA LEU A 213 -6.57 20.01 1.40
C LEU A 213 -8.08 19.81 1.55
N ILE A 214 -8.87 20.74 1.03
CA ILE A 214 -10.34 20.63 1.02
C ILE A 214 -10.76 19.41 0.19
N LEU A 215 -10.26 19.28 -1.04
CA LEU A 215 -10.57 18.15 -1.92
C LEU A 215 -10.13 16.80 -1.33
N LEU A 216 -9.03 16.76 -0.60
CA LEU A 216 -8.56 15.57 0.09
C LEU A 216 -9.53 15.15 1.21
N ASN A 217 -9.97 16.10 2.03
CA ASN A 217 -10.92 15.84 3.10
C ASN A 217 -12.30 15.41 2.57
N ASP A 218 -12.80 16.06 1.51
CA ASP A 218 -14.06 15.70 0.86
C ASP A 218 -13.99 14.28 0.28
N THR A 219 -12.87 13.93 -0.39
CA THR A 219 -12.64 12.57 -0.90
C THR A 219 -12.66 11.54 0.23
N GLY A 220 -11.99 11.87 1.36
CA GLY A 220 -11.98 11.02 2.55
C GLY A 220 -13.37 10.75 3.09
N LYS A 221 -14.15 11.81 3.25
CA LYS A 221 -15.54 11.70 3.72
C LYS A 221 -16.40 10.89 2.76
N GLU A 222 -16.34 11.17 1.47
CA GLU A 222 -17.14 10.46 0.47
C GLU A 222 -16.90 8.95 0.50
N LEU A 223 -15.65 8.52 0.63
CA LEU A 223 -15.29 7.10 0.63
C LEU A 223 -15.57 6.40 1.98
N MET A 224 -15.46 7.11 3.11
CA MET A 224 -15.60 6.50 4.44
C MET A 224 -17.02 6.61 5.03
N THR A 225 -17.82 7.61 4.67
CA THR A 225 -19.17 7.82 5.24
C THR A 225 -20.20 6.82 4.71
N HIS A 226 -20.00 6.32 3.48
CA HIS A 226 -20.89 5.33 2.89
C HIS A 226 -20.57 3.92 3.39
N LYS A 227 -21.33 3.42 4.40
CA LYS A 227 -21.14 2.11 5.03
C LYS A 227 -20.93 0.95 4.04
N LYS A 228 -21.68 0.93 2.93
CA LYS A 228 -21.52 -0.10 1.88
C LYS A 228 -20.14 -0.01 1.23
N ARG A 229 -19.69 1.20 0.86
CA ARG A 229 -18.35 1.39 0.25
C ARG A 229 -17.25 1.00 1.21
N PHE A 230 -17.36 1.41 2.46
CA PHE A 230 -16.42 1.05 3.52
C PHE A 230 -16.30 -0.48 3.66
N LEU A 231 -17.41 -1.20 3.79
CA LEU A 231 -17.41 -2.66 3.95
C LEU A 231 -16.86 -3.37 2.72
N VAL A 232 -17.22 -2.92 1.51
CA VAL A 232 -16.69 -3.50 0.26
C VAL A 232 -15.18 -3.29 0.17
N LEU A 233 -14.68 -2.08 0.43
CA LEU A 233 -13.25 -1.77 0.40
C LEU A 233 -12.47 -2.56 1.46
N LEU A 234 -13.02 -2.69 2.65
CA LEU A 234 -12.42 -3.49 3.72
C LEU A 234 -12.39 -4.97 3.34
N GLY A 235 -13.51 -5.51 2.84
CA GLY A 235 -13.61 -6.91 2.38
C GLY A 235 -12.63 -7.23 1.24
N LEU A 236 -12.53 -6.34 0.24
CA LEU A 236 -11.56 -6.49 -0.84
C LEU A 236 -10.11 -6.45 -0.35
N ASN A 237 -9.79 -5.58 0.62
CA ASN A 237 -8.45 -5.53 1.21
C ASN A 237 -8.14 -6.79 2.04
N LEU A 238 -9.10 -7.31 2.80
CA LEU A 238 -8.94 -8.59 3.52
C LEU A 238 -8.70 -9.73 2.53
N MET A 239 -9.53 -9.84 1.50
CA MET A 239 -9.40 -10.87 0.46
C MET A 239 -8.04 -10.79 -0.25
N LYS A 240 -7.61 -9.58 -0.63
CA LYS A 240 -6.31 -9.32 -1.23
C LYS A 240 -5.16 -9.82 -0.36
N LEU A 241 -5.19 -9.54 0.94
CA LEU A 241 -4.14 -9.96 1.88
C LEU A 241 -4.11 -11.47 2.06
N ILE A 242 -5.29 -12.11 2.18
CA ILE A 242 -5.37 -13.58 2.23
C ILE A 242 -4.73 -14.18 0.97
N VAL A 243 -5.08 -13.65 -0.21
CA VAL A 243 -4.55 -14.14 -1.50
C VAL A 243 -3.03 -14.02 -1.55
N ILE A 244 -2.44 -12.88 -1.16
CA ILE A 244 -0.97 -12.73 -1.22
C ILE A 244 -0.27 -13.62 -0.18
N TYR A 245 -0.89 -13.87 1.00
CA TYR A 245 -0.32 -14.75 2.03
C TYR A 245 -0.38 -16.24 1.65
N LEU A 246 -1.26 -16.62 0.71
CA LEU A 246 -1.28 -17.97 0.16
C LEU A 246 0.01 -18.34 -0.59
N ILE A 247 0.72 -17.36 -1.18
CA ILE A 247 1.97 -17.65 -1.93
C ILE A 247 3.00 -18.29 -1.01
N PRO A 248 3.50 -17.64 0.06
CA PRO A 248 4.47 -18.26 0.96
C PRO A 248 3.92 -19.49 1.68
N ALA A 249 2.63 -19.48 2.06
CA ALA A 249 2.01 -20.63 2.70
C ALA A 249 1.99 -21.86 1.79
N TYR A 250 1.76 -21.68 0.48
CA TYR A 250 1.76 -22.76 -0.49
C TYR A 250 3.19 -23.24 -0.83
N ILE A 251 4.13 -22.32 -0.92
CA ILE A 251 5.55 -22.68 -1.20
C ILE A 251 6.13 -23.50 -0.05
N LEU A 252 5.82 -23.12 1.19
CA LEU A 252 6.38 -23.74 2.39
C LEU A 252 5.59 -24.98 2.87
N LYS A 253 4.50 -25.36 2.21
CA LYS A 253 3.61 -26.46 2.69
C LYS A 253 4.30 -27.80 2.90
N ASP A 254 5.32 -28.10 2.06
CA ASP A 254 6.04 -29.39 2.08
C ASP A 254 7.20 -29.39 3.08
N ILE A 255 7.62 -28.24 3.57
CA ILE A 255 8.75 -28.04 4.51
C ILE A 255 8.23 -27.66 5.90
N SER A 256 7.10 -26.99 5.97
CA SER A 256 6.50 -26.48 7.22
C SER A 256 5.72 -27.57 7.96
N VAL A 257 5.85 -27.58 9.28
CA VAL A 257 5.01 -28.38 10.19
C VAL A 257 3.56 -27.81 10.25
N LEU A 258 3.39 -26.56 9.80
CA LEU A 258 2.11 -25.83 9.80
C LEU A 258 1.30 -26.17 8.55
N ASN A 259 -0.01 -26.30 8.72
CA ASN A 259 -0.93 -26.41 7.58
C ASN A 259 -1.10 -25.04 6.88
N ILE A 260 -1.69 -25.02 5.67
CA ILE A 260 -1.87 -23.79 4.88
C ILE A 260 -2.60 -22.70 5.66
N PRO A 261 -3.75 -22.92 6.34
CA PRO A 261 -4.40 -21.90 7.15
C PRO A 261 -3.51 -21.34 8.25
N GLN A 262 -2.77 -22.18 8.98
CA GLN A 262 -1.84 -21.75 10.03
C GLN A 262 -0.71 -20.89 9.45
N SER A 263 -0.16 -21.27 8.29
CA SER A 263 0.87 -20.52 7.60
C SER A 263 0.36 -19.15 7.12
N VAL A 264 -0.85 -19.06 6.58
CA VAL A 264 -1.50 -17.79 6.20
C VAL A 264 -1.67 -16.87 7.42
N MET A 265 -2.12 -17.43 8.56
CA MET A 265 -2.30 -16.65 9.79
C MET A 265 -0.96 -16.20 10.39
N LEU A 266 0.07 -17.04 10.31
CA LEU A 266 1.43 -16.66 10.71
C LEU A 266 1.97 -15.51 9.83
N MET A 267 1.73 -15.54 8.51
CA MET A 267 2.09 -14.46 7.61
C MET A 267 1.34 -13.17 7.94
N ALA A 268 0.06 -13.25 8.33
CA ALA A 268 -0.72 -12.10 8.75
C ALA A 268 -0.11 -11.42 9.99
N ILE A 269 0.31 -12.22 10.98
CA ILE A 269 1.02 -11.73 12.17
C ILE A 269 2.36 -11.09 11.79
N ALA A 270 3.17 -11.76 10.98
CA ALA A 270 4.46 -11.25 10.55
C ALA A 270 4.32 -9.91 9.80
N TYR A 271 3.29 -9.79 8.95
CA TYR A 271 2.99 -8.55 8.23
C TYR A 271 2.51 -7.42 9.15
N MET A 272 1.77 -7.76 10.20
CA MET A 272 1.35 -6.80 11.23
C MET A 272 2.55 -6.28 12.03
N LEU A 273 3.52 -7.14 12.34
CA LEU A 273 4.75 -6.77 13.05
C LEU A 273 5.72 -5.96 12.20
N ALA A 274 5.78 -6.24 10.90
CA ALA A 274 6.64 -5.52 9.96
C ALA A 274 6.15 -4.08 9.65
N GLY A 275 4.94 -3.71 10.08
CA GLY A 275 4.39 -2.34 9.98
C GLY A 275 3.76 -1.98 8.69
#